data_f23f43ef8d53a1ecfeffd06be230a354
#
_entry.id   f23f43ef8d53a1ecfeffd06be230a354
#
_cell.length_a   1.000
_cell.length_b   1.000
_cell.length_c   1.000
_cell.angle_alpha   90.00
_cell.angle_beta   90.00
_cell.angle_gamma   90.00
#
_symmetry.space_group_name_H-M   'P 1'
#
loop_
_entity.id
_entity.type
_entity.pdbx_description
1 polymer ?
#
loop_
_entity_poly.entity_id
_entity_poly.type
_entity_poly.pdbx_seq_one_letter_code
_entity_poly.pdbx_strand_id
1 'polypeptide(L)'
;YLADKSKFDKKISSNLNFKTILYIGFFQILALIPGVSRAGITITAARLFRFNRFDSSKISFLLAIPAIAGASVLQLKNAIGQNFEFNYLILISITLSFLFSYFTVKFFLDYINKFSLNVFVIYRIIISIILFIIIYN
;
A
#
# COMPACT_ATOMS: atom_id res chain seq x y z
N TYR A 1 6.34 -12.95 4.09
CA TYR A 1 7.27 -13.57 5.03
C TYR A 1 8.58 -13.98 4.36
N LEU A 2 8.54 -14.85 3.33
CA LEU A 2 9.75 -15.36 2.65
C LEU A 2 10.61 -14.24 2.06
N ALA A 3 10.02 -13.25 1.42
CA ALA A 3 10.73 -12.11 0.86
C ALA A 3 11.37 -11.19 1.91
N ASP A 4 10.87 -11.22 3.15
CA ASP A 4 11.39 -10.39 4.24
C ASP A 4 12.49 -11.06 5.08
N LYS A 5 12.70 -12.36 4.93
CA LYS A 5 13.67 -13.14 5.69
C LYS A 5 15.13 -12.75 5.39
N SER A 6 15.42 -12.29 4.19
CA SER A 6 16.78 -11.90 3.78
C SER A 6 17.06 -10.43 4.10
N LYS A 7 18.26 -10.17 4.64
CA LYS A 7 18.78 -8.81 4.82
C LYS A 7 19.24 -8.28 3.46
N PHE A 8 18.46 -7.41 2.86
CA PHE A 8 18.81 -6.75 1.60
C PHE A 8 19.10 -5.27 1.86
N ASP A 9 20.14 -4.75 1.19
CA ASP A 9 20.71 -3.41 1.46
C ASP A 9 20.63 -2.46 0.27
N LYS A 10 19.96 -2.85 -0.83
CA LYS A 10 19.79 -1.95 -1.96
C LYS A 10 18.95 -0.75 -1.56
N LYS A 11 19.47 0.44 -1.90
CA LYS A 11 18.81 1.72 -1.66
C LYS A 11 18.22 2.27 -2.96
N ILE A 12 17.13 3.04 -2.84
CA ILE A 12 16.51 3.74 -3.98
C ILE A 12 17.53 4.63 -4.66
N SER A 13 18.34 5.37 -3.88
CA SER A 13 19.27 6.38 -4.39
C SER A 13 20.32 5.87 -5.37
N SER A 14 20.68 4.59 -5.28
CA SER A 14 21.78 4.03 -6.10
C SER A 14 21.34 2.92 -7.06
N ASN A 15 20.18 2.31 -6.86
CA ASN A 15 19.80 1.08 -7.56
C ASN A 15 18.41 1.13 -8.22
N LEU A 16 17.70 2.26 -8.13
CA LEU A 16 16.38 2.38 -8.74
C LEU A 16 16.52 2.63 -10.23
N ASN A 17 16.07 1.65 -11.04
CA ASN A 17 16.01 1.76 -12.49
C ASN A 17 14.54 1.74 -12.94
N PHE A 18 14.21 2.44 -14.00
CA PHE A 18 12.88 2.49 -14.60
C PHE A 18 12.31 1.10 -14.88
N LYS A 19 13.12 0.17 -15.40
CA LYS A 19 12.72 -1.23 -15.62
C LYS A 19 12.28 -1.91 -14.33
N THR A 20 13.02 -1.70 -13.23
CA THR A 20 12.70 -2.29 -11.94
C THR A 20 11.38 -1.74 -11.39
N ILE A 21 11.13 -0.44 -11.56
CA ILE A 21 9.85 0.18 -11.16
C ILE A 21 8.69 -0.40 -11.96
N LEU A 22 8.86 -0.58 -13.28
CA LEU A 22 7.84 -1.19 -14.13
C LEU A 22 7.52 -2.63 -13.69
N TYR A 23 8.53 -3.46 -13.40
CA TYR A 23 8.31 -4.80 -12.90
C TYR A 23 7.57 -4.80 -11.56
N ILE A 24 7.98 -3.95 -10.61
CA ILE A 24 7.28 -3.85 -9.32
C ILE A 24 5.83 -3.37 -9.53
N GLY A 25 5.62 -2.41 -10.43
CA GLY A 25 4.29 -1.95 -10.82
C GLY A 25 3.44 -3.05 -11.47
N PHE A 26 4.06 -3.90 -12.30
CA PHE A 26 3.37 -5.05 -12.90
C PHE A 26 2.86 -6.04 -11.84
N PHE A 27 3.61 -6.28 -10.79
CA PHE A 27 3.14 -7.09 -9.65
C PHE A 27 1.89 -6.50 -8.98
N GLN A 28 1.66 -5.20 -9.10
CA GLN A 28 0.44 -4.57 -8.57
C GLN A 28 -0.84 -5.08 -9.24
N ILE A 29 -0.77 -5.68 -10.43
CA ILE A 29 -1.91 -6.31 -11.10
C ILE A 29 -2.49 -7.44 -10.23
N LEU A 30 -1.64 -8.16 -9.49
CA LEU A 30 -2.08 -9.20 -8.57
C LEU A 30 -2.97 -8.66 -7.44
N ALA A 31 -2.92 -7.36 -7.17
CA ALA A 31 -3.79 -6.73 -6.19
C ALA A 31 -5.26 -6.60 -6.66
N LEU A 32 -5.56 -6.91 -7.92
CA LEU A 32 -6.94 -7.05 -8.42
C LEU A 32 -7.63 -8.30 -7.87
N ILE A 33 -6.85 -9.28 -7.40
CA ILE A 33 -7.40 -10.47 -6.75
C ILE A 33 -7.96 -10.05 -5.38
N PRO A 34 -9.25 -10.34 -5.08
CA PRO A 34 -9.85 -10.03 -3.78
C PRO A 34 -9.02 -10.60 -2.62
N GLY A 35 -8.79 -9.78 -1.59
CA GLY A 35 -7.98 -10.17 -0.41
C GLY A 35 -6.48 -9.93 -0.54
N VAL A 36 -5.96 -9.70 -1.74
CA VAL A 36 -4.54 -9.34 -1.92
C VAL A 36 -4.32 -7.87 -1.58
N SER A 37 -3.42 -7.62 -0.63
CA SER A 37 -3.05 -6.25 -0.28
C SER A 37 -2.18 -5.63 -1.35
N ARG A 38 -2.61 -4.50 -1.94
CA ARG A 38 -1.82 -3.75 -2.92
C ARG A 38 -0.44 -3.37 -2.36
N ALA A 39 -0.40 -2.78 -1.17
CA ALA A 39 0.86 -2.42 -0.53
C ALA A 39 1.70 -3.68 -0.22
N GLY A 40 1.07 -4.75 0.24
CA GLY A 40 1.75 -6.01 0.53
C GLY A 40 2.44 -6.61 -0.69
N ILE A 41 1.76 -6.66 -1.84
CA ILE A 41 2.34 -7.25 -3.07
C ILE A 41 3.46 -6.38 -3.64
N THR A 42 3.32 -5.06 -3.64
CA THR A 42 4.35 -4.14 -4.15
C THR A 42 5.58 -4.10 -3.23
N ILE A 43 5.41 -4.14 -1.91
CA ILE A 43 6.52 -4.29 -0.96
C ILE A 43 7.22 -5.63 -1.19
N THR A 44 6.47 -6.72 -1.33
CA THR A 44 7.04 -8.05 -1.61
C THR A 44 7.84 -8.05 -2.91
N ALA A 45 7.30 -7.48 -3.98
CA ALA A 45 8.02 -7.35 -5.24
C ALA A 45 9.31 -6.54 -5.10
N ALA A 46 9.27 -5.39 -4.43
CA ALA A 46 10.47 -4.58 -4.19
C ALA A 46 11.51 -5.33 -3.34
N ARG A 47 11.08 -6.12 -2.36
CA ARG A 47 11.96 -7.01 -1.58
C ARG A 47 12.60 -8.11 -2.44
N LEU A 48 11.87 -8.68 -3.40
CA LEU A 48 12.43 -9.65 -4.36
C LEU A 48 13.52 -9.03 -5.24
N PHE A 49 13.41 -7.74 -5.56
CA PHE A 49 14.47 -6.97 -6.23
C PHE A 49 15.60 -6.53 -5.28
N ARG A 50 15.60 -7.02 -4.04
CA ARG A 50 16.65 -6.82 -3.00
C ARG A 50 16.70 -5.42 -2.41
N PHE A 51 15.64 -4.62 -2.51
CA PHE A 51 15.56 -3.36 -1.77
C PHE A 51 15.40 -3.61 -0.28
N ASN A 52 15.94 -2.73 0.56
CA ASN A 52 15.72 -2.77 2.01
C ASN A 52 14.24 -2.54 2.35
N ARG A 53 13.82 -2.79 3.59
CA ARG A 53 12.42 -2.69 4.02
C ARG A 53 11.85 -1.29 3.86
N PHE A 54 12.60 -0.29 4.31
CA PHE A 54 12.21 1.10 4.25
C PHE A 54 11.98 1.56 2.80
N ASP A 55 12.95 1.31 1.94
CA ASP A 55 12.87 1.69 0.53
C ASP A 55 11.82 0.90 -0.24
N SER A 56 11.61 -0.38 0.09
CA SER A 56 10.51 -1.18 -0.49
C SER A 56 9.15 -0.59 -0.16
N SER A 57 8.95 -0.14 1.07
CA SER A 57 7.71 0.53 1.50
C SER A 57 7.55 1.89 0.84
N LYS A 58 8.63 2.65 0.73
CA LYS A 58 8.63 3.95 0.04
C LYS A 58 8.27 3.80 -1.44
N ILE A 59 8.83 2.82 -2.15
CA ILE A 59 8.46 2.49 -3.54
C ILE A 59 6.96 2.15 -3.63
N SER A 60 6.45 1.33 -2.71
CA SER A 60 5.04 0.95 -2.67
C SER A 60 4.11 2.16 -2.50
N PHE A 61 4.44 3.10 -1.60
CA PHE A 61 3.66 4.32 -1.43
C PHE A 61 3.73 5.24 -2.65
N LEU A 62 4.89 5.38 -3.27
CA LEU A 62 5.04 6.19 -4.50
C LEU A 62 4.22 5.59 -5.66
N LEU A 63 4.23 4.27 -5.83
CA LEU A 63 3.41 3.59 -6.84
C LEU A 63 1.89 3.66 -6.53
N ALA A 64 1.52 3.88 -5.27
CA ALA A 64 0.13 4.09 -4.90
C ALA A 64 -0.44 5.41 -5.46
N ILE A 65 0.38 6.45 -5.62
CA ILE A 65 -0.06 7.78 -6.06
C ILE A 65 -0.77 7.72 -7.43
N PRO A 66 -0.13 7.23 -8.51
CA PRO A 66 -0.79 7.17 -9.82
C PRO A 66 -2.01 6.23 -9.82
N ALA A 67 -1.97 5.13 -9.06
CA ALA A 67 -3.08 4.20 -8.98
C ALA A 67 -4.31 4.81 -8.29
N ILE A 68 -4.11 5.50 -7.16
CA ILE A 68 -5.18 6.20 -6.44
C ILE A 68 -5.70 7.38 -7.27
N ALA A 69 -4.81 8.16 -7.90
CA ALA A 69 -5.21 9.26 -8.76
C ALA A 69 -6.11 8.78 -9.92
N GLY A 70 -5.74 7.69 -10.60
CA GLY A 70 -6.56 7.10 -11.65
C GLY A 70 -7.93 6.64 -11.16
N ALA A 71 -7.99 5.95 -10.02
CA ALA A 71 -9.23 5.52 -9.40
C ALA A 71 -10.12 6.71 -9.00
N SER A 72 -9.51 7.78 -8.45
CA SER A 72 -10.22 9.00 -8.04
C SER A 72 -10.84 9.73 -9.22
N VAL A 73 -10.14 9.81 -10.36
CA VAL A 73 -10.67 10.42 -11.59
C VAL A 73 -11.90 9.64 -12.09
N LEU A 74 -11.85 8.32 -12.09
CA LEU A 74 -13.00 7.49 -12.51
C LEU A 74 -14.18 7.67 -11.57
N GLN A 75 -13.96 7.72 -10.26
CA GLN A 75 -15.04 7.92 -9.28
C GLN A 75 -15.63 9.33 -9.35
N LEU A 76 -14.80 10.35 -9.57
CA LEU A 76 -15.27 11.72 -9.73
C LEU A 76 -16.18 11.86 -10.95
N LYS A 77 -15.84 11.22 -12.08
CA LYS A 77 -16.71 11.18 -13.27
C LYS A 77 -18.08 10.60 -12.96
N ASN A 78 -18.15 9.52 -12.18
CA ASN A 78 -19.41 8.89 -11.79
C ASN A 78 -20.21 9.77 -10.80
N ALA A 79 -19.52 10.45 -9.88
CA ALA A 79 -20.16 11.34 -8.91
C ALA A 79 -20.79 12.58 -9.56
N ILE A 80 -20.12 13.21 -10.53
CA ILE A 80 -20.64 14.37 -11.27
C ILE A 80 -21.93 14.00 -12.01
N GLY A 81 -22.05 12.76 -12.52
CA GLY A 81 -23.27 12.27 -13.18
C GLY A 81 -24.46 12.02 -12.23
N GLN A 82 -24.26 12.08 -10.90
CA GLN A 82 -25.28 11.78 -9.89
C GLN A 82 -25.68 13.01 -9.03
N ASN A 83 -25.67 14.23 -9.58
CA ASN A 83 -25.98 15.47 -8.85
C ASN A 83 -25.04 15.68 -7.63
N PHE A 84 -23.75 15.69 -7.88
CA PHE A 84 -22.74 15.94 -6.85
C PHE A 84 -22.90 17.35 -6.25
N GLU A 85 -23.40 17.43 -5.01
CA GLU A 85 -23.45 18.67 -4.25
C GLU A 85 -22.16 18.84 -3.47
N PHE A 86 -21.44 19.93 -3.76
CA PHE A 86 -20.24 20.29 -3.01
C PHE A 86 -20.61 20.86 -1.66
N ASN A 87 -20.39 20.09 -0.58
CA ASN A 87 -20.70 20.49 0.78
C ASN A 87 -19.40 20.71 1.59
N TYR A 88 -19.45 21.58 2.61
CA TYR A 88 -18.32 21.83 3.54
C TYR A 88 -17.83 20.55 4.23
N LEU A 89 -18.70 19.56 4.43
CA LEU A 89 -18.33 18.25 4.97
C LEU A 89 -17.29 17.52 4.10
N ILE A 90 -17.32 17.71 2.79
CA ILE A 90 -16.33 17.13 1.88
C ILE A 90 -14.95 17.75 2.13
N LEU A 91 -14.89 19.08 2.31
CA LEU A 91 -13.63 19.77 2.63
C LEU A 91 -13.03 19.28 3.95
N ILE A 92 -13.87 19.16 4.98
CA ILE A 92 -13.45 18.64 6.28
C ILE A 92 -12.92 17.20 6.13
N SER A 93 -13.65 16.34 5.40
CA SER A 93 -13.26 14.96 5.17
C SER A 93 -11.93 14.83 4.45
N ILE A 94 -11.71 15.64 3.41
CA ILE A 94 -10.44 15.67 2.67
C ILE A 94 -9.29 16.11 3.59
N THR A 95 -9.50 17.19 4.37
CA THR A 95 -8.47 17.73 5.28
C THR A 95 -8.10 16.72 6.36
N LEU A 96 -9.10 16.12 7.01
CA LEU A 96 -8.87 15.10 8.03
C LEU A 96 -8.19 13.87 7.44
N SER A 97 -8.64 13.38 6.27
CA SER A 97 -8.02 12.24 5.58
C SER A 97 -6.56 12.52 5.25
N PHE A 98 -6.24 13.72 4.78
CA PHE A 98 -4.86 14.13 4.49
C PHE A 98 -3.99 14.09 5.76
N LEU A 99 -4.46 14.70 6.85
CA LEU A 99 -3.72 14.74 8.11
C LEU A 99 -3.47 13.34 8.66
N PHE A 100 -4.53 12.53 8.76
CA PHE A 100 -4.40 11.16 9.25
C PHE A 100 -3.50 10.31 8.37
N SER A 101 -3.61 10.41 7.05
CA SER A 101 -2.74 9.70 6.12
C SER A 101 -1.28 10.10 6.28
N TYR A 102 -1.00 11.40 6.41
CA TYR A 102 0.36 11.91 6.59
C TYR A 102 1.02 11.32 7.86
N PHE A 103 0.32 11.40 9.00
CA PHE A 103 0.84 10.86 10.25
C PHE A 103 0.98 9.33 10.20
N THR A 104 0.02 8.63 9.61
CA THR A 104 0.04 7.17 9.49
C THR A 104 1.21 6.71 8.62
N VAL A 105 1.43 7.33 7.45
CA VAL A 105 2.54 6.97 6.56
C VAL A 105 3.88 7.24 7.22
N LYS A 106 4.03 8.40 7.88
CA LYS A 106 5.25 8.75 8.62
C LYS A 106 5.54 7.72 9.71
N PHE A 107 4.55 7.45 10.57
CA PHE A 107 4.67 6.46 11.64
C PHE A 107 5.01 5.07 11.11
N PHE A 108 4.36 4.64 10.03
CA PHE A 108 4.59 3.34 9.40
C PHE A 108 6.01 3.20 8.85
N LEU A 109 6.53 4.23 8.18
CA LEU A 109 7.90 4.22 7.66
C LEU A 109 8.93 4.18 8.79
N ASP A 110 8.71 4.95 9.87
CA ASP A 110 9.57 4.95 11.05
C ASP A 110 9.53 3.59 11.76
N TYR A 111 8.35 2.97 11.84
CA TYR A 111 8.16 1.64 12.42
C TYR A 111 8.91 0.56 11.64
N ILE A 112 8.78 0.53 10.30
CA ILE A 112 9.43 -0.48 9.45
C ILE A 112 10.95 -0.35 9.45
N ASN A 113 11.46 0.85 9.67
CA ASN A 113 12.90 1.07 9.79
C ASN A 113 13.49 0.34 11.02
N LYS A 114 12.69 0.19 12.08
CA LYS A 114 13.13 -0.42 13.35
C LYS A 114 12.67 -1.87 13.51
N PHE A 115 11.51 -2.22 12.99
CA PHE A 115 10.85 -3.50 13.22
C PHE A 115 10.62 -4.29 11.93
N SER A 116 10.27 -5.58 12.08
CA SER A 116 9.97 -6.45 10.93
C SER A 116 8.51 -6.35 10.50
N LEU A 117 8.25 -6.74 9.24
CA LEU A 117 6.89 -6.83 8.69
C LEU A 117 6.07 -8.01 9.25
N ASN A 118 6.69 -8.88 10.05
CA ASN A 118 6.06 -10.10 10.57
C ASN A 118 4.80 -9.82 11.40
N VAL A 119 4.77 -8.71 12.15
CA VAL A 119 3.60 -8.30 12.94
C VAL A 119 2.36 -8.17 12.06
N PHE A 120 2.51 -7.57 10.87
CA PHE A 120 1.41 -7.41 9.91
C PHE A 120 0.94 -8.74 9.31
N VAL A 121 1.86 -9.69 9.10
CA VAL A 121 1.53 -11.03 8.61
C VAL A 121 0.73 -11.80 9.67
N ILE A 122 1.20 -11.82 10.91
CA ILE A 122 0.54 -12.51 12.03
C ILE A 122 -0.86 -11.95 12.27
N TYR A 123 -0.99 -10.63 12.35
CA TYR A 123 -2.28 -9.94 12.50
C TYR A 123 -3.29 -10.36 11.42
N ARG A 124 -2.88 -10.43 10.15
CA ARG A 124 -3.75 -10.83 9.04
C ARG A 124 -4.19 -12.29 9.13
N ILE A 125 -3.28 -13.17 9.54
CA ILE A 125 -3.61 -14.59 9.73
C ILE A 125 -4.65 -14.74 10.84
N ILE A 126 -4.47 -14.05 11.98
CA ILE A 126 -5.40 -14.10 13.10
C ILE A 126 -6.78 -13.61 12.67
N ILE A 127 -6.88 -12.45 12.00
CA ILE A 127 -8.16 -11.92 11.51
C ILE A 127 -8.81 -12.88 10.51
N SER A 128 -8.04 -13.46 9.59
CA SER A 128 -8.57 -14.40 8.61
C SER A 128 -9.18 -15.64 9.28
N ILE A 129 -8.55 -16.16 10.33
CA ILE A 129 -9.07 -17.30 11.10
C ILE A 129 -10.34 -16.90 11.81
N ILE A 130 -10.38 -15.75 12.48
CA ILE A 130 -11.57 -15.26 13.20
C ILE A 130 -12.74 -15.10 12.22
N LEU A 131 -12.53 -14.46 11.09
CA LEU A 131 -13.58 -14.27 10.07
C LEU A 131 -14.07 -15.61 9.51
N PHE A 132 -13.14 -16.55 9.26
CA PHE A 132 -13.51 -17.88 8.80
C PHE A 132 -14.42 -18.60 9.81
N ILE A 133 -14.10 -18.54 11.10
CA ILE A 133 -14.91 -19.12 12.16
C ILE A 133 -16.30 -18.47 12.23
N ILE A 134 -16.37 -17.13 12.12
CA ILE A 134 -17.65 -16.39 12.19
C ILE A 134 -18.57 -16.74 11.00
N ILE A 135 -18.00 -16.94 9.81
CA ILE A 135 -18.79 -17.23 8.60
C ILE A 135 -19.30 -18.67 8.59
N TYR A 136 -18.55 -19.60 9.18
CA TYR A 136 -18.90 -21.04 9.19
C TYR A 136 -19.65 -21.50 10.44
N ASN A 137 -19.88 -20.64 11.41
CA ASN A 137 -20.65 -20.94 12.62
C ASN A 137 -21.98 -20.17 12.61
#